data_329179ec0fd25568d40b06586d9d8c66
#
_entry.id   329179ec0fd25568d40b06586d9d8c66
#
_cell.length_a   1.000
_cell.length_b   1.000
_cell.length_c   1.000
_cell.angle_alpha   90.00
_cell.angle_beta   90.00
_cell.angle_gamma   90.00
#
_symmetry.space_group_name_H-M   'P 1'
#
loop_
_entity.id
_entity.type
_entity.pdbx_description
1 polymer ?
#
loop_
_entity_poly.entity_id
_entity_poly.type
_entity_poly.pdbx_seq_one_letter_code
_entity_poly.pdbx_strand_id
1 'polypeptide(L)'
;MLLIGSGAYPMTLIQVAKETGAAVIGIDIDSEAVDLGQRVVNVLAPNEDIVISNQTVDQLEDIQSVTHIIFSSTIPIKYDILNELYTLTNDEVVVAMRYGDDIKALFNYPSQATDETQWRCEELQTRPKQIFDIALYRKVASKVGVEHV
;
A
#
# COMPACT_ATOMS: atom_id res chain seq x y z
N MET A 1 9.16 0.02 -3.40
CA MET A 1 7.73 0.28 -3.12
C MET A 1 7.02 -1.04 -2.85
N LEU A 2 6.04 -1.05 -2.00
CA LEU A 2 5.19 -2.19 -1.69
C LEU A 2 3.74 -1.91 -2.08
N LEU A 3 3.10 -2.83 -2.79
CA LEU A 3 1.65 -2.82 -3.03
C LEU A 3 1.01 -3.96 -2.25
N ILE A 4 0.08 -3.62 -1.38
CA ILE A 4 -0.70 -4.59 -0.59
C ILE A 4 -2.01 -4.85 -1.34
N GLY A 5 -2.26 -6.12 -1.67
CA GLY A 5 -3.37 -6.53 -2.52
C GLY A 5 -3.07 -6.36 -4.00
N SER A 6 -2.00 -6.99 -4.49
CA SER A 6 -1.54 -6.84 -5.88
C SER A 6 -2.50 -7.44 -6.91
N GLY A 7 -3.24 -8.46 -6.54
CA GLY A 7 -4.22 -9.11 -7.40
C GLY A 7 -3.62 -9.88 -8.57
N ALA A 8 -4.50 -10.41 -9.43
CA ALA A 8 -4.12 -11.17 -10.62
C ALA A 8 -3.65 -10.29 -11.80
N TYR A 9 -3.99 -8.99 -11.77
CA TYR A 9 -3.60 -8.02 -12.78
C TYR A 9 -2.89 -6.84 -12.13
N PRO A 10 -1.58 -6.98 -11.82
CA PRO A 10 -0.85 -6.01 -11.00
C PRO A 10 -0.39 -4.78 -11.81
N MET A 11 -1.33 -4.10 -12.47
CA MET A 11 -1.03 -2.98 -13.38
C MET A 11 -0.40 -1.79 -12.65
N THR A 12 -0.77 -1.55 -11.39
CA THR A 12 -0.14 -0.50 -10.59
C THR A 12 1.36 -0.75 -10.38
N LEU A 13 1.75 -1.99 -10.07
CA LEU A 13 3.16 -2.37 -9.93
C LEU A 13 3.93 -2.16 -11.23
N ILE A 14 3.35 -2.64 -12.33
CA ILE A 14 3.96 -2.54 -13.66
C ILE A 14 4.14 -1.07 -14.03
N GLN A 15 3.12 -0.25 -13.84
CA GLN A 15 3.18 1.17 -14.17
C GLN A 15 4.23 1.89 -13.34
N VAL A 16 4.25 1.70 -12.03
CA VAL A 16 5.24 2.34 -11.16
C VAL A 16 6.66 1.90 -11.52
N ALA A 17 6.90 0.61 -11.73
CA ALA A 17 8.21 0.11 -12.10
C ALA A 17 8.71 0.73 -13.41
N LYS A 18 7.85 0.77 -14.43
CA LYS A 18 8.21 1.34 -15.75
C LYS A 18 8.44 2.84 -15.71
N GLU A 19 7.62 3.58 -14.99
CA GLU A 19 7.70 5.04 -14.95
C GLU A 19 8.82 5.56 -14.05
N THR A 20 9.17 4.82 -12.98
CA THR A 20 10.13 5.30 -11.98
C THR A 20 11.44 4.53 -11.96
N GLY A 21 11.48 3.34 -12.52
CA GLY A 21 12.63 2.43 -12.39
C GLY A 21 12.81 1.84 -10.98
N ALA A 22 11.84 2.04 -10.09
CA ALA A 22 11.93 1.54 -8.72
C ALA A 22 11.77 0.02 -8.65
N ALA A 23 12.45 -0.60 -7.70
CA ALA A 23 12.13 -1.97 -7.28
C ALA A 23 10.78 -1.99 -6.58
N VAL A 24 9.90 -2.88 -7.00
CA VAL A 24 8.54 -2.97 -6.49
C VAL A 24 8.19 -4.38 -6.05
N ILE A 25 7.45 -4.48 -4.95
CA ILE A 25 6.98 -5.75 -4.39
C ILE A 25 5.47 -5.68 -4.28
N GLY A 26 4.80 -6.70 -4.78
CA GLY A 26 3.37 -6.92 -4.56
C GLY A 26 3.16 -8.08 -3.62
N ILE A 27 2.23 -7.96 -2.70
CA ILE A 27 1.80 -9.06 -1.85
C ILE A 27 0.30 -9.28 -1.97
N ASP A 28 -0.09 -10.54 -1.92
CA ASP A 28 -1.49 -10.94 -1.90
C ASP A 28 -1.63 -12.24 -1.11
N ILE A 29 -2.73 -12.38 -0.37
CA ILE A 29 -3.02 -13.61 0.39
C ILE A 29 -3.61 -14.72 -0.47
N ASP A 30 -4.07 -14.39 -1.67
CA ASP A 30 -4.58 -15.35 -2.66
C ASP A 30 -3.43 -15.86 -3.54
N SER A 31 -3.03 -17.10 -3.32
CA SER A 31 -1.93 -17.73 -4.06
C SER A 31 -2.20 -17.83 -5.57
N GLU A 32 -3.46 -18.00 -5.97
CA GLU A 32 -3.83 -18.03 -7.38
C GLU A 32 -3.65 -16.65 -8.03
N ALA A 33 -4.05 -15.60 -7.33
CA ALA A 33 -3.82 -14.23 -7.79
C ALA A 33 -2.32 -13.92 -7.94
N VAL A 34 -1.50 -14.40 -7.01
CA VAL A 34 -0.03 -14.25 -7.08
C VAL A 34 0.53 -14.93 -8.32
N ASP A 35 0.14 -16.17 -8.60
CA ASP A 35 0.61 -16.93 -9.78
C ASP A 35 0.20 -16.25 -11.09
N LEU A 36 -1.05 -15.84 -11.20
CA LEU A 36 -1.54 -15.12 -12.37
C LEU A 36 -0.86 -13.77 -12.54
N GLY A 37 -0.72 -13.02 -11.46
CA GLY A 37 -0.03 -11.72 -11.45
C GLY A 37 1.42 -11.83 -11.89
N GLN A 38 2.14 -12.85 -11.44
CA GLN A 38 3.52 -13.08 -11.86
C GLN A 38 3.61 -13.40 -13.34
N ARG A 39 2.67 -14.15 -13.89
CA ARG A 39 2.61 -14.41 -15.34
C ARG A 39 2.38 -13.12 -16.14
N VAL A 40 1.50 -12.24 -15.67
CA VAL A 40 1.25 -10.94 -16.32
C VAL A 40 2.51 -10.09 -16.30
N VAL A 41 3.20 -10.03 -15.17
CA VAL A 41 4.49 -9.30 -15.04
C VAL A 41 5.53 -9.85 -16.02
N ASN A 42 5.67 -11.17 -16.12
CA ASN A 42 6.65 -11.80 -17.00
C ASN A 42 6.41 -11.48 -18.47
N VAL A 43 5.16 -11.26 -18.87
CA VAL A 43 4.81 -10.90 -20.25
C VAL A 43 4.93 -9.39 -20.50
N LEU A 44 4.40 -8.56 -19.59
CA LEU A 44 4.28 -7.12 -19.82
C LEU A 44 5.48 -6.31 -19.33
N ALA A 45 6.24 -6.82 -18.39
CA ALA A 45 7.35 -6.10 -17.76
C ALA A 45 8.54 -7.03 -17.43
N PRO A 46 9.06 -7.79 -18.41
CA PRO A 46 10.09 -8.80 -18.16
C PRO A 46 11.44 -8.22 -17.73
N ASN A 47 11.67 -6.94 -17.97
CA ASN A 47 12.94 -6.26 -17.66
C ASN A 47 12.86 -5.36 -16.41
N GLU A 48 11.73 -5.33 -15.74
CA GLU A 48 11.53 -4.52 -14.53
C GLU A 48 11.78 -5.36 -13.27
N ASP A 49 12.19 -4.68 -12.22
CA ASP A 49 12.40 -5.29 -10.89
C ASP A 49 11.06 -5.38 -10.14
N ILE A 50 10.29 -6.42 -10.45
CA ILE A 50 8.97 -6.67 -9.87
C ILE A 50 8.93 -8.07 -9.29
N VAL A 51 8.60 -8.15 -8.00
CA VAL A 51 8.38 -9.41 -7.29
C VAL A 51 6.96 -9.42 -6.75
N ILE A 52 6.23 -10.53 -6.98
CA ILE A 52 4.92 -10.76 -6.36
C ILE A 52 5.03 -11.97 -5.45
N SER A 53 4.51 -11.85 -4.24
CA SER A 53 4.66 -12.87 -3.20
C SER A 53 3.36 -13.13 -2.47
N ASN A 54 3.14 -14.40 -2.12
CA ASN A 54 2.02 -14.82 -1.28
C ASN A 54 2.41 -14.71 0.20
N GLN A 55 2.43 -13.47 0.70
CA GLN A 55 2.85 -13.13 2.05
C GLN A 55 1.95 -12.09 2.67
N THR A 56 1.96 -12.01 3.99
CA THR A 56 1.44 -10.90 4.77
C THR A 56 2.56 -9.90 5.09
N VAL A 57 2.22 -8.71 5.59
CA VAL A 57 3.21 -7.65 5.85
C VAL A 57 4.25 -8.04 6.90
N ASP A 58 3.85 -8.83 7.89
CA ASP A 58 4.74 -9.30 8.96
C ASP A 58 5.72 -10.40 8.49
N GLN A 59 5.49 -10.99 7.34
CA GLN A 59 6.36 -12.01 6.75
C GLN A 59 7.45 -11.43 5.85
N LEU A 60 7.37 -10.14 5.51
CA LEU A 60 8.36 -9.48 4.65
C LEU A 60 9.64 -9.18 5.43
N GLU A 61 10.78 -9.74 5.00
CA GLU A 61 12.06 -9.58 5.68
C GLU A 61 12.57 -8.14 5.67
N ASP A 62 12.43 -7.45 4.54
CA ASP A 62 13.01 -6.11 4.33
C ASP A 62 11.98 -4.98 4.40
N ILE A 63 10.89 -5.16 5.13
CA ILE A 63 9.84 -4.15 5.21
C ILE A 63 10.33 -2.79 5.75
N GLN A 64 11.38 -2.79 6.57
CA GLN A 64 12.02 -1.57 7.08
C GLN A 64 12.66 -0.72 5.96
N SER A 65 13.03 -1.32 4.85
CA SER A 65 13.60 -0.61 3.70
C SER A 65 12.55 -0.02 2.77
N VAL A 66 11.28 -0.34 2.95
CA VAL A 66 10.19 0.13 2.10
C VAL A 66 9.93 1.61 2.38
N THR A 67 9.95 2.41 1.33
CA THR A 67 9.74 3.87 1.41
C THR A 67 8.29 4.28 1.13
N HIS A 68 7.61 3.53 0.27
CA HIS A 68 6.25 3.82 -0.18
C HIS A 68 5.40 2.56 -0.16
N ILE A 69 4.21 2.66 0.40
CA ILE A 69 3.25 1.56 0.48
C ILE A 69 1.94 2.04 -0.15
N ILE A 70 1.38 1.22 -1.03
CA ILE A 70 0.06 1.46 -1.61
C ILE A 70 -0.87 0.33 -1.20
N PHE A 71 -2.04 0.68 -0.69
CA PHE A 71 -3.12 -0.26 -0.43
C PHE A 71 -4.11 -0.30 -1.58
N SER A 72 -4.44 -1.49 -2.04
CA SER A 72 -5.61 -1.67 -2.90
C SER A 72 -6.89 -1.30 -2.13
N SER A 73 -7.87 -0.74 -2.85
CA SER A 73 -9.16 -0.37 -2.27
C SER A 73 -10.03 -1.57 -1.85
N THR A 74 -9.72 -2.75 -2.37
CA THR A 74 -10.51 -3.98 -2.21
C THR A 74 -10.10 -4.85 -1.04
N ILE A 75 -9.22 -4.38 -0.17
CA ILE A 75 -8.79 -5.10 1.03
C ILE A 75 -9.70 -4.71 2.20
N PRO A 76 -10.50 -5.65 2.76
CA PRO A 76 -11.43 -5.31 3.84
C PRO A 76 -10.76 -4.91 5.14
N ILE A 77 -9.60 -5.49 5.44
CA ILE A 77 -8.85 -5.26 6.70
C ILE A 77 -7.71 -4.25 6.54
N LYS A 78 -7.76 -3.38 5.53
CA LYS A 78 -6.66 -2.47 5.20
C LYS A 78 -6.25 -1.53 6.34
N TYR A 79 -7.20 -1.09 7.17
CA TYR A 79 -6.89 -0.24 8.31
C TYR A 79 -6.27 -1.00 9.49
N ASP A 80 -6.61 -2.28 9.66
CA ASP A 80 -5.93 -3.14 10.62
C ASP A 80 -4.48 -3.37 10.21
N ILE A 81 -4.24 -3.59 8.91
CA ILE A 81 -2.88 -3.71 8.35
C ILE A 81 -2.12 -2.39 8.51
N LEU A 82 -2.77 -1.24 8.30
CA LEU A 82 -2.15 0.07 8.51
C LEU A 82 -1.65 0.23 9.95
N ASN A 83 -2.45 -0.17 10.93
CA ASN A 83 -2.05 -0.15 12.34
C ASN A 83 -0.86 -1.06 12.61
N GLU A 84 -0.82 -2.25 12.01
CA GLU A 84 0.30 -3.18 12.11
C GLU A 84 1.59 -2.60 11.49
N LEU A 85 1.48 -1.93 10.37
CA LEU A 85 2.62 -1.29 9.68
C LEU A 85 3.33 -0.24 10.52
N TYR A 86 2.65 0.36 11.50
CA TYR A 86 3.26 1.37 12.35
C TYR A 86 4.52 0.87 13.06
N THR A 87 4.51 -0.37 13.53
CA THR A 87 5.66 -0.97 14.22
C THR A 87 6.64 -1.66 13.28
N LEU A 88 6.21 -2.03 12.07
CA LEU A 88 7.00 -2.82 11.13
C LEU A 88 7.87 -1.96 10.19
N THR A 89 7.48 -0.72 9.92
CA THR A 89 8.10 0.12 8.91
C THR A 89 9.02 1.19 9.51
N ASN A 90 9.85 1.81 8.66
CA ASN A 90 10.66 2.96 9.07
C ASN A 90 9.78 4.22 9.25
N ASP A 91 10.34 5.23 9.93
CA ASP A 91 9.59 6.43 10.29
C ASP A 91 9.29 7.37 9.11
N GLU A 92 9.99 7.22 8.00
CA GLU A 92 9.85 8.06 6.80
C GLU A 92 8.87 7.49 5.77
N VAL A 93 8.26 6.34 6.06
CA VAL A 93 7.37 5.67 5.12
C VAL A 93 6.16 6.55 4.76
N VAL A 94 5.79 6.53 3.48
CA VAL A 94 4.57 7.16 2.99
C VAL A 94 3.58 6.07 2.59
N VAL A 95 2.35 6.16 3.08
CA VAL A 95 1.29 5.21 2.76
C VAL A 95 0.19 5.88 1.95
N ALA A 96 -0.11 5.31 0.80
CA ALA A 96 -1.24 5.70 -0.05
C ALA A 96 -2.37 4.69 0.13
N MET A 97 -3.45 5.11 0.76
CA MET A 97 -4.64 4.29 0.99
C MET A 97 -5.69 4.58 -0.07
N ARG A 98 -6.00 3.58 -0.90
CA ARG A 98 -7.13 3.65 -1.81
C ARG A 98 -8.41 3.26 -1.07
N TYR A 99 -9.48 4.02 -1.26
CA TYR A 99 -10.78 3.79 -0.63
C TYR A 99 -11.91 4.27 -1.53
N GLY A 100 -13.14 3.93 -1.18
CA GLY A 100 -14.31 4.46 -1.84
C GLY A 100 -15.46 4.63 -0.86
N ASP A 101 -15.92 5.87 -0.71
CA ASP A 101 -17.06 6.22 0.11
C ASP A 101 -18.30 6.45 -0.76
N ASP A 102 -19.46 6.50 -0.15
CA ASP A 102 -20.75 6.73 -0.83
C ASP A 102 -20.99 5.75 -1.99
N ILE A 103 -21.20 6.24 -3.18
CA ILE A 103 -21.44 5.39 -4.37
C ILE A 103 -20.22 4.55 -4.73
N LYS A 104 -19.03 5.02 -4.44
CA LYS A 104 -17.78 4.27 -4.69
C LYS A 104 -17.63 3.05 -3.78
N ALA A 105 -18.35 3.02 -2.65
CA ALA A 105 -18.38 1.88 -1.76
C ALA A 105 -19.03 0.63 -2.38
N LEU A 106 -19.69 0.75 -3.52
CA LEU A 106 -20.17 -0.40 -4.29
C LEU A 106 -19.03 -1.28 -4.83
N PHE A 107 -17.85 -0.69 -5.04
CA PHE A 107 -16.70 -1.37 -5.65
C PHE A 107 -15.46 -1.37 -4.78
N ASN A 108 -15.47 -0.62 -3.67
CA ASN A 108 -14.31 -0.41 -2.82
C ASN A 108 -14.72 -0.44 -1.36
N TYR A 109 -13.81 -0.82 -0.49
CA TYR A 109 -14.04 -0.65 0.96
C TYR A 109 -13.90 0.83 1.34
N PRO A 110 -14.80 1.34 2.20
CA PRO A 110 -14.84 2.76 2.56
C PRO A 110 -13.65 3.18 3.42
N SER A 111 -13.52 4.50 3.57
CA SER A 111 -12.58 5.09 4.52
C SER A 111 -13.01 4.78 5.96
N GLN A 112 -12.02 4.72 6.84
CA GLN A 112 -12.21 4.60 8.29
C GLN A 112 -11.34 5.62 9.00
N ALA A 113 -11.73 5.98 10.22
CA ALA A 113 -10.89 6.79 11.07
C ALA A 113 -9.59 6.04 11.42
N THR A 114 -8.48 6.73 11.36
CA THR A 114 -7.17 6.21 11.75
C THR A 114 -6.82 6.66 13.17
N ASP A 115 -5.86 5.97 13.79
CA ASP A 115 -5.27 6.43 15.04
C ASP A 115 -4.38 7.65 14.75
N GLU A 116 -4.87 8.83 15.07
CA GLU A 116 -4.17 10.10 14.84
C GLU A 116 -2.90 10.26 15.68
N THR A 117 -2.68 9.41 16.67
CA THR A 117 -1.42 9.38 17.41
C THR A 117 -0.32 8.63 16.68
N GLN A 118 -0.68 7.79 15.71
CA GLN A 118 0.23 6.98 14.90
C GLN A 118 0.36 7.49 13.47
N TRP A 119 -0.77 7.70 12.81
CA TRP A 119 -0.83 8.09 11.41
C TRP A 119 -1.54 9.40 11.21
N ARG A 120 -0.87 10.32 10.54
CA ARG A 120 -1.45 11.62 10.14
C ARG A 120 -1.80 11.57 8.66
N CYS A 121 -3.04 11.92 8.34
CA CYS A 121 -3.46 12.14 6.97
C CYS A 121 -2.89 13.48 6.47
N GLU A 122 -1.96 13.41 5.55
CA GLU A 122 -1.32 14.59 4.96
C GLU A 122 -2.13 15.16 3.81
N GLU A 123 -2.82 14.30 3.05
CA GLU A 123 -3.52 14.70 1.87
C GLU A 123 -4.67 13.75 1.56
N LEU A 124 -5.80 14.33 1.12
CA LEU A 124 -6.93 13.59 0.56
C LEU A 124 -7.07 13.99 -0.91
N GLN A 125 -7.03 13.01 -1.81
CA GLN A 125 -7.30 13.22 -3.22
C GLN A 125 -8.65 12.64 -3.58
N THR A 126 -9.67 13.50 -3.63
CA THR A 126 -10.99 13.14 -4.11
C THR A 126 -11.00 13.21 -5.64
N ARG A 127 -11.39 12.10 -6.26
CA ARG A 127 -11.33 11.94 -7.71
C ARG A 127 -12.72 11.61 -8.27
N PRO A 128 -13.60 12.61 -8.52
CA PRO A 128 -15.02 12.38 -8.85
C PRO A 128 -15.26 11.46 -10.04
N LYS A 129 -14.35 11.46 -11.01
CA LYS A 129 -14.44 10.65 -12.23
C LYS A 129 -13.70 9.31 -12.15
N GLN A 130 -13.14 8.99 -11.02
CA GLN A 130 -12.41 7.73 -10.78
C GLN A 130 -13.20 6.82 -9.86
N ILE A 131 -12.88 5.53 -9.88
CA ILE A 131 -13.61 4.52 -9.10
C ILE A 131 -13.16 4.48 -7.63
N PHE A 132 -12.07 5.13 -7.28
CA PHE A 132 -11.57 5.23 -5.90
C PHE A 132 -10.95 6.59 -5.63
N ASP A 133 -10.85 6.93 -4.36
CA ASP A 133 -10.12 8.08 -3.84
C ASP A 133 -8.83 7.63 -3.15
N ILE A 134 -7.95 8.57 -2.84
CA ILE A 134 -6.65 8.28 -2.22
C ILE A 134 -6.45 9.17 -1.00
N ALA A 135 -6.03 8.57 0.12
CA ALA A 135 -5.54 9.25 1.30
C ALA A 135 -4.04 8.96 1.47
N LEU A 136 -3.25 9.99 1.70
CA LEU A 136 -1.82 9.85 1.98
C LEU A 136 -1.59 10.00 3.48
N TYR A 137 -0.89 9.03 4.06
CA TYR A 137 -0.56 9.00 5.48
C TYR A 137 0.95 9.01 5.70
N ARG A 138 1.37 9.70 6.74
CA ARG A 138 2.71 9.62 7.31
C ARG A 138 2.63 9.31 8.79
N LYS A 139 3.68 8.71 9.33
CA LYS A 139 3.76 8.52 10.78
C LYS A 139 3.83 9.86 11.48
N VAL A 140 3.10 9.97 12.58
CA VAL A 140 3.27 11.07 13.52
C VAL A 140 4.65 10.90 14.15
N ALA A 141 5.48 11.94 14.07
CA ALA A 141 6.77 11.93 14.71
C ALA A 141 6.56 11.61 16.19
N SER A 142 7.19 10.54 16.66
CA SER A 142 7.22 10.31 18.09
C SER A 142 7.82 11.57 18.69
N LYS A 143 7.08 12.22 19.57
CA LYS A 143 7.67 13.14 20.49
C LYS A 143 8.57 12.31 21.38
N VAL A 144 9.73 11.98 20.88
CA VAL A 144 10.83 11.65 21.75
C VAL A 144 10.94 12.85 22.62
N GLY A 145 10.51 12.71 23.85
CA GLY A 145 10.49 13.77 24.79
C GLY A 145 11.80 14.46 24.76
N VAL A 146 11.75 15.63 24.24
CA VAL A 146 12.75 16.55 24.54
C VAL A 146 12.52 16.87 25.96
N GLU A 147 12.81 15.93 26.73
CA GLU A 147 12.94 16.24 28.04
C GLU A 147 14.27 16.68 28.29
N HIS A 148 14.28 17.79 28.33
CA HIS A 148 15.26 18.33 28.90
C HIS A 148 15.09 18.97 29.88
N VAL A 149 15.45 18.65 30.35
CA VAL A 149 15.65 19.25 31.60
C VAL A 149 15.98 20.62 31.73
#